data_8351b44a3016c29bbeb44cdec1571730
#
_entry.id   8351b44a3016c29bbeb44cdec1571730
#
_cell.length_a   1.000
_cell.length_b   1.000
_cell.length_c   1.000
_cell.angle_alpha   90.00
_cell.angle_beta   90.00
_cell.angle_gamma   90.00
#
_symmetry.space_group_name_H-M   'P 1'
#
loop_
_entity.id
_entity.type
_entity.pdbx_description
1 polymer ?
#
loop_
_entity_poly.entity_id
_entity_poly.type
_entity_poly.pdbx_seq_one_letter_code
_entity_poly.pdbx_strand_id
1 'polypeptide(L)'
;VGGGNVAMDAARCAKRLGAEVHIVYRRSEAELPARAEEVHHAKQEGIAFDLLTNPVSIEGDEKGQVQSITCIQMELGEPDASGRRRPMAVPGSEFKMEVDAVIMSLGTQPNPMSYEGTPGLEKNKKGCVAVDENGCTSCPAIFAGGDAATGAATVILAMGAGKSAAKSIDEYIKSKGE
;
A
#
# COMPACT_ATOMS: atom_id res chain seq x y z
N VAL A 1 -0.15 10.53 -4.89
CA VAL A 1 0.36 9.40 -5.67
C VAL A 1 -0.27 8.11 -5.16
N GLY A 2 -0.93 7.35 -6.04
CA GLY A 2 -1.61 6.10 -5.72
C GLY A 2 -3.02 6.01 -6.29
N GLY A 3 -3.60 4.80 -6.34
CA GLY A 3 -4.92 4.56 -6.94
C GLY A 3 -5.90 3.82 -6.01
N GLY A 4 -5.57 3.64 -4.74
CA GLY A 4 -6.41 2.98 -3.75
C GLY A 4 -7.36 3.91 -3.01
N ASN A 5 -8.20 3.36 -2.11
CA ASN A 5 -9.13 4.16 -1.30
C ASN A 5 -8.42 5.25 -0.50
N VAL A 6 -7.21 4.98 0.03
CA VAL A 6 -6.42 5.97 0.77
C VAL A 6 -6.06 7.17 -0.12
N ALA A 7 -5.75 6.94 -1.41
CA ALA A 7 -5.48 8.02 -2.34
C ALA A 7 -6.74 8.85 -2.60
N MET A 8 -7.91 8.22 -2.74
CA MET A 8 -9.19 8.91 -2.91
C MET A 8 -9.52 9.76 -1.68
N ASP A 9 -9.37 9.21 -0.47
CA ASP A 9 -9.61 9.93 0.79
C ASP A 9 -8.67 11.13 0.93
N ALA A 10 -7.37 10.95 0.74
CA ALA A 10 -6.38 12.02 0.84
C ALA A 10 -6.66 13.14 -0.17
N ALA A 11 -6.96 12.77 -1.42
CA ALA A 11 -7.27 13.71 -2.49
C ALA A 11 -8.53 14.53 -2.20
N ARG A 12 -9.61 13.88 -1.75
CA ARG A 12 -10.88 14.55 -1.41
C ARG A 12 -10.72 15.45 -0.20
N CYS A 13 -9.96 15.05 0.83
CA CYS A 13 -9.64 15.90 1.97
C CYS A 13 -8.87 17.16 1.53
N ALA A 14 -7.81 17.00 0.72
CA ALA A 14 -7.05 18.12 0.21
C ALA A 14 -7.91 19.06 -0.65
N LYS A 15 -8.77 18.51 -1.51
CA LYS A 15 -9.70 19.29 -2.36
C LYS A 15 -10.66 20.14 -1.51
N ARG A 16 -11.23 19.56 -0.46
CA ARG A 16 -12.14 20.26 0.45
C ARG A 16 -11.45 21.34 1.29
N LEU A 17 -10.13 21.24 1.47
CA LEU A 17 -9.30 22.29 2.07
C LEU A 17 -8.91 23.40 1.08
N GLY A 18 -9.36 23.33 -0.18
CA GLY A 18 -9.18 24.36 -1.19
C GLY A 18 -8.00 24.15 -2.14
N ALA A 19 -7.33 22.99 -2.09
CA ALA A 19 -6.23 22.69 -2.99
C ALA A 19 -6.70 22.35 -4.42
N GLU A 20 -5.87 22.61 -5.41
CA GLU A 20 -5.93 21.94 -6.70
C GLU A 20 -5.27 20.57 -6.57
N VAL A 21 -5.98 19.51 -6.95
CA VAL A 21 -5.58 18.13 -6.61
C VAL A 21 -5.51 17.25 -7.84
N HIS A 22 -4.38 16.56 -7.97
CA HIS A 22 -4.09 15.57 -8.97
C HIS A 22 -3.84 14.20 -8.35
N ILE A 23 -4.50 13.16 -8.83
CA ILE A 23 -4.19 11.77 -8.52
C ILE A 23 -3.27 11.23 -9.61
N VAL A 24 -2.02 10.99 -9.27
CA VAL A 24 -1.03 10.35 -10.16
C VAL A 24 -1.05 8.85 -9.97
N TYR A 25 -1.35 8.09 -11.04
CA TYR A 25 -1.45 6.64 -10.98
C TYR A 25 -0.83 5.96 -12.21
N ARG A 26 0.03 4.98 -11.97
CA ARG A 26 0.86 4.32 -13.00
C ARG A 26 0.14 3.37 -13.95
N ARG A 27 -1.15 3.10 -13.74
CA ARG A 27 -1.99 2.26 -14.61
C ARG A 27 -3.20 3.04 -15.10
N SER A 28 -4.07 2.37 -15.86
CA SER A 28 -5.32 2.97 -16.33
C SER A 28 -6.41 2.96 -15.26
N GLU A 29 -7.53 3.57 -15.57
CA GLU A 29 -8.69 3.62 -14.70
C GLU A 29 -9.24 2.22 -14.36
N ALA A 30 -9.20 1.31 -15.32
CA ALA A 30 -9.67 -0.06 -15.14
C ALA A 30 -8.89 -0.84 -14.08
N GLU A 31 -7.65 -0.46 -13.81
CA GLU A 31 -6.79 -1.08 -12.81
C GLU A 31 -6.76 -0.34 -11.47
N LEU A 32 -7.57 0.71 -11.27
CA LEU A 32 -7.67 1.40 -9.98
C LEU A 32 -8.14 0.42 -8.90
N PRO A 33 -7.39 0.23 -7.81
CA PRO A 33 -7.81 -0.66 -6.73
C PRO A 33 -8.83 -0.02 -5.77
N ALA A 34 -9.12 1.28 -5.92
CA ALA A 34 -10.16 1.96 -5.16
C ALA A 34 -11.55 1.45 -5.57
N ARG A 35 -12.51 1.56 -4.66
CA ARG A 35 -13.92 1.29 -4.96
C ARG A 35 -14.42 2.26 -6.04
N ALA A 36 -15.23 1.76 -6.97
CA ALA A 36 -15.76 2.56 -8.07
C ALA A 36 -16.53 3.81 -7.59
N GLU A 37 -17.25 3.69 -6.47
CA GLU A 37 -17.96 4.81 -5.84
C GLU A 37 -16.99 5.90 -5.37
N GLU A 38 -15.84 5.53 -4.76
CA GLU A 38 -14.85 6.50 -4.29
C GLU A 38 -14.19 7.24 -5.46
N VAL A 39 -13.91 6.53 -6.54
CA VAL A 39 -13.41 7.14 -7.79
C VAL A 39 -14.44 8.11 -8.37
N HIS A 40 -15.70 7.69 -8.40
CA HIS A 40 -16.80 8.54 -8.89
C HIS A 40 -16.93 9.83 -8.06
N HIS A 41 -16.93 9.70 -6.74
CA HIS A 41 -17.01 10.87 -5.85
C HIS A 41 -15.80 11.81 -6.03
N ALA A 42 -14.60 11.26 -6.15
CA ALA A 42 -13.41 12.06 -6.39
C ALA A 42 -13.49 12.86 -7.70
N LYS A 43 -14.00 12.24 -8.77
CA LYS A 43 -14.25 12.92 -10.05
C LYS A 43 -15.35 14.01 -9.94
N GLN A 44 -16.43 13.73 -9.22
CA GLN A 44 -17.49 14.71 -8.98
C GLN A 44 -17.00 15.94 -8.21
N GLU A 45 -16.07 15.77 -7.28
CA GLU A 45 -15.44 16.86 -6.55
C GLU A 45 -14.38 17.63 -7.37
N GLY A 46 -14.17 17.27 -8.64
CA GLY A 46 -13.28 17.98 -9.57
C GLY A 46 -11.79 17.69 -9.31
N ILE A 47 -11.47 16.50 -8.86
CA ILE A 47 -10.08 16.00 -8.74
C ILE A 47 -9.61 15.53 -10.12
N ALA A 48 -8.44 15.98 -10.56
CA ALA A 48 -7.80 15.53 -11.79
C ALA A 48 -7.15 14.15 -11.62
N PHE A 49 -7.22 13.32 -12.67
CA PHE A 49 -6.61 11.99 -12.69
C PHE A 49 -5.56 11.90 -13.78
N ASP A 50 -4.30 11.93 -13.40
CA ASP A 50 -3.15 11.70 -14.27
C ASP A 50 -2.84 10.20 -14.26
N LEU A 51 -3.61 9.47 -15.07
CA LEU A 51 -3.46 8.03 -15.24
C LEU A 51 -2.29 7.71 -16.16
N LEU A 52 -1.82 6.45 -16.14
CA LEU A 52 -0.64 6.03 -16.90
C LEU A 52 0.55 6.95 -16.66
N THR A 53 0.70 7.38 -15.42
CA THR A 53 1.71 8.36 -15.00
C THR A 53 2.37 7.87 -13.70
N ASN A 54 3.69 7.86 -13.67
CA ASN A 54 4.45 7.41 -12.50
C ASN A 54 5.47 8.48 -12.08
N PRO A 55 5.58 8.82 -10.80
CA PRO A 55 6.59 9.74 -10.33
C PRO A 55 8.00 9.14 -10.47
N VAL A 56 8.95 9.98 -10.84
CA VAL A 56 10.38 9.66 -10.97
C VAL A 56 11.18 10.35 -9.88
N SER A 57 10.94 11.65 -9.66
CA SER A 57 11.60 12.43 -8.61
C SER A 57 10.68 13.49 -8.03
N ILE A 58 10.97 13.89 -6.82
CA ILE A 58 10.34 15.04 -6.15
C ILE A 58 11.46 16.03 -5.85
N GLU A 59 11.25 17.29 -6.22
CA GLU A 59 12.25 18.34 -6.09
C GLU A 59 11.74 19.38 -5.08
N GLY A 60 12.63 19.79 -4.20
CA GLY A 60 12.38 20.81 -3.19
C GLY A 60 13.28 22.04 -3.36
N ASP A 61 12.95 23.09 -2.62
CA ASP A 61 13.77 24.27 -2.47
C ASP A 61 14.92 24.05 -1.45
N GLU A 62 15.73 25.10 -1.25
CA GLU A 62 16.83 25.08 -0.26
C GLU A 62 16.36 24.89 1.18
N LYS A 63 15.07 25.09 1.46
CA LYS A 63 14.44 24.91 2.76
C LYS A 63 13.79 23.56 2.94
N GLY A 64 13.86 22.70 1.89
CA GLY A 64 13.22 21.37 1.87
C GLY A 64 11.71 21.41 1.61
N GLN A 65 11.15 22.52 1.13
CA GLN A 65 9.75 22.59 0.70
C GLN A 65 9.63 22.04 -0.72
N VAL A 66 8.61 21.21 -0.96
CA VAL A 66 8.33 20.64 -2.28
C VAL A 66 8.00 21.77 -3.27
N GLN A 67 8.59 21.72 -4.45
CA GLN A 67 8.32 22.66 -5.55
C GLN A 67 7.77 21.96 -6.79
N SER A 68 8.15 20.71 -7.00
CA SER A 68 7.72 20.00 -8.20
C SER A 68 7.86 18.49 -8.06
N ILE A 69 7.16 17.80 -8.92
CA ILE A 69 7.29 16.36 -9.14
C ILE A 69 7.57 16.10 -10.62
N THR A 70 8.62 15.35 -10.90
CA THR A 70 8.88 14.85 -12.26
C THR A 70 8.21 13.50 -12.42
N CYS A 71 7.38 13.37 -13.42
CA CYS A 71 6.65 12.16 -13.77
C CYS A 71 7.07 11.64 -15.13
N ILE A 72 6.85 10.34 -15.37
CA ILE A 72 7.06 9.69 -16.67
C ILE A 72 5.74 9.04 -17.11
N GLN A 73 5.47 9.04 -18.40
CA GLN A 73 4.31 8.34 -18.94
C GLN A 73 4.52 6.83 -18.92
N MET A 74 3.43 6.10 -18.72
CA MET A 74 3.42 4.64 -18.66
C MET A 74 2.55 4.07 -19.77
N GLU A 75 2.91 2.91 -20.26
CA GLU A 75 2.06 2.04 -21.06
C GLU A 75 1.82 0.71 -20.35
N LEU A 76 0.75 0.02 -20.73
CA LEU A 76 0.39 -1.25 -20.13
C LEU A 76 0.80 -2.39 -21.05
N GLY A 77 1.67 -3.26 -20.55
CA GLY A 77 2.04 -4.52 -21.20
C GLY A 77 0.96 -5.59 -21.08
N GLU A 78 1.35 -6.81 -21.43
CA GLU A 78 0.47 -7.98 -21.35
C GLU A 78 0.02 -8.27 -19.90
N PRO A 79 -1.18 -8.84 -19.72
CA PRO A 79 -1.66 -9.27 -18.42
C PRO A 79 -0.76 -10.36 -17.81
N ASP A 80 -0.48 -10.24 -16.51
CA ASP A 80 0.18 -11.29 -15.75
C ASP A 80 -0.82 -12.43 -15.37
N ALA A 81 -0.33 -13.46 -14.66
CA ALA A 81 -1.15 -14.59 -14.23
C ALA A 81 -2.34 -14.20 -13.33
N SER A 82 -2.35 -12.99 -12.76
CA SER A 82 -3.46 -12.43 -11.99
C SER A 82 -4.42 -11.57 -12.84
N GLY A 83 -4.18 -11.46 -14.13
CA GLY A 83 -4.94 -10.62 -15.06
C GLY A 83 -4.56 -9.13 -15.00
N ARG A 84 -3.54 -8.76 -14.22
CA ARG A 84 -3.12 -7.36 -14.08
C ARG A 84 -2.02 -7.03 -15.08
N ARG A 85 -2.21 -5.95 -15.84
CA ARG A 85 -1.22 -5.50 -16.81
C ARG A 85 -0.07 -4.78 -16.13
N ARG A 86 1.16 -5.15 -16.52
CA ARG A 86 2.38 -4.55 -15.98
C ARG A 86 2.57 -3.14 -16.57
N PRO A 87 2.71 -2.08 -15.74
CA PRO A 87 3.04 -0.77 -16.25
C PRO A 87 4.52 -0.72 -16.65
N MET A 88 4.79 -0.19 -17.85
CA MET A 88 6.12 0.01 -18.41
C MET A 88 6.33 1.49 -18.68
N ALA A 89 7.49 2.03 -18.31
CA ALA A 89 7.82 3.43 -18.57
C ALA A 89 8.09 3.65 -20.07
N VAL A 90 7.55 4.74 -20.61
CA VAL A 90 7.84 5.20 -21.97
C VAL A 90 9.10 6.08 -21.93
N PRO A 91 10.24 5.61 -22.46
CA PRO A 91 11.49 6.37 -22.39
C PRO A 91 11.39 7.74 -23.06
N GLY A 92 11.92 8.78 -22.40
CA GLY A 92 11.93 10.15 -22.95
C GLY A 92 10.58 10.87 -22.83
N SER A 93 9.65 10.36 -22.03
CA SER A 93 8.33 10.98 -21.80
C SER A 93 8.24 11.69 -20.46
N GLU A 94 9.39 11.98 -19.85
CA GLU A 94 9.44 12.68 -18.57
C GLU A 94 8.87 14.10 -18.71
N PHE A 95 8.06 14.49 -17.74
CA PHE A 95 7.51 15.84 -17.64
C PHE A 95 7.44 16.29 -16.18
N LYS A 96 7.47 17.59 -15.99
CA LYS A 96 7.48 18.23 -14.67
C LYS A 96 6.12 18.84 -14.37
N MET A 97 5.63 18.64 -13.15
CA MET A 97 4.46 19.30 -12.59
C MET A 97 4.91 20.15 -11.41
N GLU A 98 4.51 21.41 -11.36
CA GLU A 98 4.70 22.27 -10.19
C GLU A 98 3.66 21.89 -9.13
N VAL A 99 4.11 21.62 -7.90
CA VAL A 99 3.27 21.20 -6.79
C VAL A 99 3.86 21.68 -5.47
N ASP A 100 3.00 22.03 -4.52
CA ASP A 100 3.40 22.45 -3.17
C ASP A 100 3.50 21.28 -2.19
N ALA A 101 2.84 20.17 -2.48
CA ALA A 101 2.83 18.98 -1.65
C ALA A 101 2.66 17.70 -2.45
N VAL A 102 3.27 16.61 -2.00
CA VAL A 102 3.10 15.27 -2.55
C VAL A 102 2.71 14.30 -1.44
N ILE A 103 1.57 13.63 -1.58
CA ILE A 103 1.09 12.62 -0.64
C ILE A 103 1.27 11.24 -1.27
N MET A 104 2.10 10.40 -0.65
CA MET A 104 2.37 9.04 -1.09
C MET A 104 1.35 8.08 -0.49
N SER A 105 0.35 7.66 -1.28
CA SER A 105 -0.74 6.76 -0.88
C SER A 105 -0.57 5.37 -1.52
N LEU A 106 0.65 4.81 -1.41
CA LEU A 106 1.03 3.55 -2.07
C LEU A 106 0.77 2.30 -1.24
N GLY A 107 0.24 2.47 -0.02
CA GLY A 107 0.04 1.40 0.95
C GLY A 107 1.20 1.28 1.94
N THR A 108 1.05 0.37 2.88
CA THR A 108 2.02 0.10 3.95
C THR A 108 2.57 -1.30 3.83
N GLN A 109 3.74 -1.50 4.40
CA GLN A 109 4.36 -2.82 4.58
C GLN A 109 4.59 -3.06 6.07
N PRO A 110 4.64 -4.32 6.53
CA PRO A 110 5.00 -4.63 7.90
C PRO A 110 6.35 -4.01 8.25
N ASN A 111 6.46 -3.43 9.45
CA ASN A 111 7.71 -2.85 9.90
C ASN A 111 8.74 -3.97 10.19
N PRO A 112 9.84 -4.03 9.45
CA PRO A 112 10.83 -5.10 9.60
C PRO A 112 11.50 -5.11 10.98
N MET A 113 11.56 -3.99 11.68
CA MET A 113 12.16 -3.90 13.02
C MET A 113 11.51 -4.84 14.04
N SER A 114 10.22 -5.17 13.85
CA SER A 114 9.51 -6.08 14.78
C SER A 114 9.96 -7.54 14.70
N TYR A 115 10.68 -7.95 13.65
CA TYR A 115 11.07 -9.35 13.46
C TYR A 115 12.51 -9.56 12.94
N GLU A 116 13.22 -8.53 12.50
CA GLU A 116 14.62 -8.66 12.01
C GLU A 116 15.62 -9.11 13.09
N GLY A 117 15.32 -8.85 14.36
CA GLY A 117 16.12 -9.30 15.49
C GLY A 117 15.84 -10.75 15.97
N THR A 118 14.95 -11.49 15.28
CA THR A 118 14.55 -12.84 15.70
C THR A 118 15.14 -13.89 14.77
N PRO A 119 16.25 -14.57 15.15
CA PRO A 119 16.86 -15.60 14.32
C PRO A 119 15.89 -16.77 14.07
N GLY A 120 15.82 -17.21 12.81
CA GLY A 120 14.96 -18.34 12.40
C GLY A 120 13.50 -18.00 12.14
N LEU A 121 13.07 -16.74 12.32
CA LEU A 121 11.72 -16.32 11.98
C LEU A 121 11.58 -16.13 10.45
N GLU A 122 10.79 -17.00 9.84
CA GLU A 122 10.58 -17.01 8.39
C GLU A 122 9.61 -15.93 7.92
N LYS A 123 9.83 -15.48 6.69
CA LYS A 123 8.96 -14.49 5.99
C LYS A 123 8.31 -15.12 4.77
N ASN A 124 7.10 -14.70 4.49
CA ASN A 124 6.42 -15.06 3.25
C ASN A 124 6.89 -14.18 2.08
N LYS A 125 6.41 -14.48 0.87
CA LYS A 125 6.77 -13.73 -0.36
C LYS A 125 6.43 -12.24 -0.33
N LYS A 126 5.56 -11.80 0.58
CA LYS A 126 5.16 -10.40 0.76
C LYS A 126 5.99 -9.66 1.82
N GLY A 127 6.98 -10.33 2.43
CA GLY A 127 7.77 -9.77 3.52
C GLY A 127 7.09 -9.77 4.88
N CYS A 128 5.90 -10.39 5.01
CA CYS A 128 5.21 -10.59 6.28
C CYS A 128 5.75 -11.82 6.99
N VAL A 129 5.51 -11.95 8.29
CA VAL A 129 5.85 -13.15 9.06
C VAL A 129 5.10 -14.36 8.49
N ALA A 130 5.82 -15.44 8.20
CA ALA A 130 5.20 -16.68 7.75
C ALA A 130 4.53 -17.37 8.94
N VAL A 131 3.25 -17.69 8.79
CA VAL A 131 2.44 -18.40 9.80
C VAL A 131 1.63 -19.50 9.15
N ASP A 132 1.27 -20.50 9.96
CA ASP A 132 0.26 -21.49 9.59
C ASP A 132 -1.18 -20.94 9.78
N GLU A 133 -2.17 -21.78 9.57
CA GLU A 133 -3.60 -21.46 9.74
C GLU A 133 -4.00 -21.07 11.17
N ASN A 134 -3.17 -21.42 12.15
CA ASN A 134 -3.36 -21.17 13.57
C ASN A 134 -2.55 -19.96 14.08
N GLY A 135 -1.80 -19.28 13.22
CA GLY A 135 -0.96 -18.16 13.59
C GLY A 135 0.37 -18.54 14.21
N CYS A 136 0.77 -19.82 14.14
CA CYS A 136 2.07 -20.29 14.62
C CYS A 136 3.16 -19.93 13.59
N THR A 137 4.29 -19.43 14.08
CA THR A 137 5.44 -19.11 13.23
C THR A 137 6.44 -20.28 13.15
N SER A 138 7.51 -20.11 12.36
CA SER A 138 8.65 -21.04 12.31
C SER A 138 9.42 -21.13 13.64
N CYS A 139 9.23 -20.18 14.55
CA CYS A 139 9.91 -20.16 15.86
C CYS A 139 8.94 -20.62 16.96
N PRO A 140 9.35 -21.57 17.84
CA PRO A 140 8.55 -21.97 18.99
C PRO A 140 8.19 -20.76 19.88
N ALA A 141 6.97 -20.76 20.43
CA ALA A 141 6.46 -19.72 21.31
C ALA A 141 6.29 -18.32 20.67
N ILE A 142 6.46 -18.20 19.35
CA ILE A 142 6.19 -16.98 18.62
C ILE A 142 4.98 -17.19 17.71
N PHE A 143 4.01 -16.31 17.86
CA PHE A 143 2.76 -16.32 17.10
C PHE A 143 2.56 -14.98 16.43
N ALA A 144 1.91 -14.96 15.28
CA ALA A 144 1.59 -13.71 14.59
C ALA A 144 0.22 -13.79 13.92
N GLY A 145 -0.42 -12.64 13.79
CA GLY A 145 -1.71 -12.49 13.13
C GLY A 145 -1.91 -11.07 12.63
N GLY A 146 -3.02 -10.82 11.93
CA GLY A 146 -3.33 -9.54 11.34
C GLY A 146 -2.33 -9.11 10.26
N ASP A 147 -2.11 -7.81 10.13
CA ASP A 147 -1.29 -7.24 9.06
C ASP A 147 0.17 -7.71 9.08
N ALA A 148 0.69 -8.09 10.25
CA ALA A 148 2.04 -8.64 10.38
C ALA A 148 2.21 -9.98 9.63
N ALA A 149 1.14 -10.77 9.50
CA ALA A 149 1.15 -12.08 8.83
C ALA A 149 0.58 -12.02 7.40
N THR A 150 -0.48 -11.25 7.18
CA THR A 150 -1.22 -11.23 5.91
C THR A 150 -0.90 -10.03 5.01
N GLY A 151 -0.28 -8.99 5.56
CA GLY A 151 -0.21 -7.65 4.99
C GLY A 151 -1.48 -6.85 5.29
N ALA A 152 -1.47 -5.57 4.95
CA ALA A 152 -2.57 -4.66 5.23
C ALA A 152 -3.90 -5.16 4.66
N ALA A 153 -4.90 -5.28 5.54
CA ALA A 153 -6.22 -5.80 5.22
C ALA A 153 -7.30 -5.07 6.05
N THR A 154 -8.42 -5.73 6.35
CA THR A 154 -9.50 -5.14 7.16
C THR A 154 -9.32 -5.43 8.64
N VAL A 155 -9.86 -4.54 9.49
CA VAL A 155 -9.89 -4.71 10.96
C VAL A 155 -10.51 -6.05 11.35
N ILE A 156 -11.59 -6.47 10.67
CA ILE A 156 -12.27 -7.73 10.94
C ILE A 156 -11.34 -8.92 10.73
N LEU A 157 -10.57 -8.93 9.65
CA LEU A 157 -9.61 -9.99 9.37
C LEU A 157 -8.46 -9.99 10.40
N ALA A 158 -7.96 -8.82 10.76
CA ALA A 158 -6.93 -8.69 11.80
C ALA A 158 -7.40 -9.21 13.16
N MET A 159 -8.63 -8.87 13.55
CA MET A 159 -9.25 -9.39 14.78
C MET A 159 -9.46 -10.91 14.75
N GLY A 160 -9.89 -11.45 13.61
CA GLY A 160 -10.05 -12.89 13.40
C GLY A 160 -8.72 -13.62 13.58
N ALA A 161 -7.68 -13.17 12.91
CA ALA A 161 -6.33 -13.73 13.03
C ALA A 161 -5.78 -13.63 14.47
N GLY A 162 -6.01 -12.50 15.15
CA GLY A 162 -5.63 -12.33 16.55
C GLY A 162 -6.32 -13.33 17.49
N LYS A 163 -7.61 -13.60 17.29
CA LYS A 163 -8.35 -14.62 18.07
C LYS A 163 -7.82 -16.04 17.82
N SER A 164 -7.50 -16.38 16.56
CA SER A 164 -6.90 -17.69 16.25
C SER A 164 -5.53 -17.85 16.91
N ALA A 165 -4.66 -16.84 16.78
CA ALA A 165 -3.36 -16.85 17.45
C ALA A 165 -3.48 -16.94 18.98
N ALA A 166 -4.42 -16.22 19.60
CA ALA A 166 -4.65 -16.27 21.05
C ALA A 166 -5.06 -17.68 21.54
N LYS A 167 -5.89 -18.38 20.76
CA LYS A 167 -6.26 -19.78 21.06
C LYS A 167 -5.03 -20.69 21.00
N SER A 168 -4.20 -20.55 20.00
CA SER A 168 -2.97 -21.33 19.84
C SER A 168 -1.95 -21.03 20.95
N ILE A 169 -1.86 -19.79 21.42
CA ILE A 169 -1.05 -19.39 22.56
C ILE A 169 -1.54 -20.09 23.84
N ASP A 170 -2.85 -20.08 24.08
CA ASP A 170 -3.46 -20.75 25.26
C ASP A 170 -3.18 -22.25 25.23
N GLU A 171 -3.36 -22.91 24.10
CA GLU A 171 -3.05 -24.33 23.91
C GLU A 171 -1.55 -24.63 24.14
N TYR A 172 -0.67 -23.76 23.59
CA TYR A 172 0.76 -23.88 23.80
C TYR A 172 1.17 -23.76 25.27
N ILE A 173 0.62 -22.78 25.99
CA ILE A 173 0.91 -22.58 27.44
C ILE A 173 0.44 -23.79 28.24
N LYS A 174 -0.77 -24.30 27.99
CA LYS A 174 -1.31 -25.49 28.66
C LYS A 174 -0.43 -26.70 28.41
N SER A 175 0.09 -26.88 27.20
CA SER A 175 0.99 -28.00 26.89
C SER A 175 2.35 -27.95 27.60
N LYS A 176 2.74 -26.78 28.13
CA LYS A 176 4.00 -26.58 28.86
C LYS A 176 3.85 -26.60 30.36
N GLY A 177 2.62 -26.57 30.87
CA GLY A 177 2.29 -26.51 32.30
C GLY A 177 1.98 -27.87 32.96
N GLU A 178 2.20 -28.99 32.23
CA GLU A 178 2.14 -30.37 32.76
C GLU A 178 3.50 -30.88 33.18
#